data_59a8db2818dbbd844bac536a84280887
#
_entry.id   59a8db2818dbbd844bac536a84280887
#
_cell.length_a   1.000
_cell.length_b   1.000
_cell.length_c   1.000
_cell.angle_alpha   90.00
_cell.angle_beta   90.00
_cell.angle_gamma   90.00
#
_symmetry.space_group_name_H-M   'P 1'
#
loop_
_entity.id
_entity.type
_entity.pdbx_description
1 polymer ?
#
loop_
_entity_poly.entity_id
_entity_poly.type
_entity_poly.pdbx_seq_one_letter_code
_entity_poly.pdbx_strand_id
1 'polypeptide(L)'
;VHPFNQLTGVDAYVKKFLLPLQHSFKGLYRRDDIFMLGEFEGQNWISSTGYYVGQFVKDWIGLNATKTFCYLRYGEFHRIQDGQAIESYIYLDIPELMIACNQWPLNMGPGPSRGYTGLIPGPASRDGVFMVAPDPKEGQLSYKIATDMHSKLATEDEAWRP
;
A
#
# COMPACT_ATOMS: atom_id res chain seq x y z
N VAL A 1 3.75 -5.93 -9.65
CA VAL A 1 2.53 -5.29 -9.15
C VAL A 1 1.52 -6.36 -8.78
N HIS A 2 1.18 -6.47 -7.52
CA HIS A 2 0.13 -7.39 -7.10
C HIS A 2 -1.25 -6.72 -7.27
N PRO A 3 -2.28 -7.39 -7.84
CA PRO A 3 -2.34 -8.80 -8.29
C PRO A 3 -1.90 -9.04 -9.75
N PHE A 4 -1.31 -8.08 -10.44
CA PHE A 4 -0.98 -8.18 -11.87
C PHE A 4 0.31 -8.95 -12.16
N ASN A 5 0.96 -9.53 -11.14
CA ASN A 5 2.23 -10.24 -11.26
C ASN A 5 3.36 -9.32 -11.79
N GLN A 6 4.30 -9.90 -12.53
CA GLN A 6 5.43 -9.15 -13.09
C GLN A 6 5.00 -8.37 -14.34
N LEU A 7 5.29 -7.08 -14.33
CA LEU A 7 5.14 -6.19 -15.47
C LEU A 7 6.52 -5.68 -15.87
N THR A 8 6.87 -5.81 -17.15
CA THR A 8 8.18 -5.38 -17.64
C THR A 8 8.05 -4.05 -18.36
N GLY A 9 8.73 -3.03 -17.83
CA GLY A 9 8.79 -1.68 -18.37
C GLY A 9 7.56 -0.82 -18.08
N VAL A 10 7.72 0.48 -18.28
CA VAL A 10 6.69 1.50 -18.00
C VAL A 10 5.44 1.29 -18.86
N ASP A 11 5.60 0.89 -20.11
CA ASP A 11 4.47 0.66 -21.02
C ASP A 11 3.53 -0.43 -20.52
N ALA A 12 4.07 -1.53 -20.01
CA ALA A 12 3.26 -2.61 -19.44
C ALA A 12 2.55 -2.15 -18.16
N TYR A 13 3.24 -1.42 -17.31
CA TYR A 13 2.67 -0.84 -16.11
C TYR A 13 1.50 0.10 -16.44
N VAL A 14 1.71 1.03 -17.37
CA VAL A 14 0.67 1.99 -17.78
C VAL A 14 -0.52 1.27 -18.41
N LYS A 15 -0.29 0.39 -19.38
CA LYS A 15 -1.37 -0.25 -20.14
C LYS A 15 -2.16 -1.28 -19.34
N LYS A 16 -1.49 -2.06 -18.47
CA LYS A 16 -2.14 -3.17 -17.76
C LYS A 16 -2.67 -2.78 -16.38
N PHE A 17 -2.10 -1.75 -15.75
CA PHE A 17 -2.52 -1.33 -14.42
C PHE A 17 -3.10 0.09 -14.41
N LEU A 18 -2.31 1.10 -14.75
CA LEU A 18 -2.67 2.50 -14.48
C LEU A 18 -3.87 2.97 -15.31
N LEU A 19 -3.88 2.73 -16.62
CA LEU A 19 -5.00 3.12 -17.48
C LEU A 19 -6.30 2.39 -17.13
N PRO A 20 -6.33 1.06 -16.93
CA PRO A 20 -7.52 0.37 -16.47
C PRO A 20 -8.05 0.92 -15.13
N LEU A 21 -7.15 1.20 -14.17
CA LEU A 21 -7.53 1.81 -12.90
C LEU A 21 -8.19 3.19 -13.11
N GLN A 22 -7.55 4.06 -13.90
CA GLN A 22 -8.09 5.40 -14.22
C GLN A 22 -9.45 5.34 -14.94
N HIS A 23 -9.64 4.38 -15.84
CA HIS A 23 -10.91 4.20 -16.53
C HIS A 23 -12.03 3.70 -15.61
N SER A 24 -11.68 2.97 -14.57
CA SER A 24 -12.64 2.37 -13.65
C SER A 24 -13.06 3.32 -12.53
N PHE A 25 -12.23 4.31 -12.20
CA PHE A 25 -12.49 5.28 -11.14
C PHE A 25 -12.60 6.69 -11.70
N LYS A 26 -13.78 7.29 -11.59
CA LYS A 26 -14.00 8.69 -11.96
C LYS A 26 -13.40 9.61 -10.89
N GLY A 27 -12.62 10.61 -11.32
CA GLY A 27 -11.96 11.54 -10.42
C GLY A 27 -10.87 10.88 -9.58
N LEU A 28 -10.24 9.82 -10.11
CA LEU A 28 -9.16 9.12 -9.42
C LEU A 28 -8.03 10.08 -9.09
N TYR A 29 -7.63 10.11 -7.82
CA TYR A 29 -6.41 10.77 -7.38
C TYR A 29 -5.65 9.87 -6.41
N ARG A 30 -4.34 10.06 -6.34
CA ARG A 30 -3.47 9.39 -5.40
C ARG A 30 -3.23 10.31 -4.20
N ARG A 31 -3.40 9.77 -3.01
CA ARG A 31 -3.08 10.42 -1.75
C ARG A 31 -1.96 9.64 -1.07
N ASP A 32 -0.83 10.28 -0.87
CA ASP A 32 0.27 9.72 -0.10
C ASP A 32 0.09 10.09 1.38
N ASP A 33 0.19 9.09 2.26
CA ASP A 33 0.13 9.28 3.71
C ASP A 33 1.53 9.22 4.34
N ILE A 34 2.41 8.38 3.81
CA ILE A 34 3.81 8.25 4.21
C ILE A 34 4.66 8.17 2.95
N PHE A 35 5.79 8.86 2.95
CA PHE A 35 6.78 8.80 1.88
C PHE A 35 8.17 8.82 2.51
N MET A 36 8.99 7.82 2.23
CA MET A 36 10.30 7.65 2.82
C MET A 36 11.34 7.38 1.75
N LEU A 37 12.55 7.89 1.97
CA LEU A 37 13.75 7.57 1.21
C LEU A 37 14.75 6.95 2.17
N GLY A 38 15.38 5.86 1.77
CA GLY A 38 16.38 5.18 2.58
C GLY A 38 17.34 4.34 1.75
N GLU A 39 18.40 3.89 2.39
CA GLU A 39 19.34 2.94 1.83
C GLU A 39 19.12 1.55 2.44
N PHE A 40 19.11 0.54 1.59
CA PHE A 40 19.03 -0.86 2.00
C PHE A 40 19.97 -1.68 1.11
N GLU A 41 20.88 -2.42 1.72
CA GLU A 41 21.90 -3.25 1.04
C GLU A 41 22.71 -2.46 -0.01
N GLY A 42 23.13 -1.23 0.33
CA GLY A 42 23.91 -0.35 -0.56
C GLY A 42 23.11 0.21 -1.75
N GLN A 43 21.79 0.12 -1.72
CA GLN A 43 20.90 0.60 -2.78
C GLN A 43 19.91 1.62 -2.25
N ASN A 44 19.61 2.63 -3.06
CA ASN A 44 18.61 3.63 -2.70
C ASN A 44 17.20 3.15 -2.98
N TRP A 45 16.33 3.29 -1.98
CA TRP A 45 14.93 2.90 -2.05
C TRP A 45 14.02 4.05 -1.68
N ILE A 46 12.91 4.15 -2.38
CA ILE A 46 11.77 4.95 -1.99
C ILE A 46 10.66 4.00 -1.56
N SER A 47 10.03 4.28 -0.43
CA SER A 47 8.80 3.60 -0.05
C SER A 47 7.69 4.59 0.21
N SER A 48 6.47 4.23 -0.18
CA SER A 48 5.29 5.03 0.09
C SER A 48 4.07 4.18 0.35
N THR A 49 3.14 4.73 1.12
CA THR A 49 1.81 4.16 1.32
C THR A 49 0.77 5.24 1.34
N GLY A 50 -0.44 4.89 0.98
CA GLY A 50 -1.56 5.80 0.92
C GLY A 50 -2.74 5.18 0.19
N TYR A 51 -3.49 5.98 -0.55
CA TYR A 51 -4.71 5.55 -1.22
C TYR A 51 -4.82 6.08 -2.63
N TYR A 52 -5.35 5.24 -3.52
CA TYR A 52 -6.06 5.70 -4.71
C TYR A 52 -7.52 5.93 -4.33
N VAL A 53 -8.03 7.13 -4.56
CA VAL A 53 -9.38 7.53 -4.16
C VAL A 53 -10.15 8.00 -5.38
N GLY A 54 -11.38 7.51 -5.55
CA GLY A 54 -12.24 7.91 -6.65
C GLY A 54 -13.60 7.23 -6.60
N GLN A 55 -14.51 7.67 -7.45
CA GLN A 55 -15.80 7.02 -7.61
C GLN A 55 -15.65 5.79 -8.51
N PHE A 56 -15.90 4.59 -8.00
CA PHE A 56 -15.78 3.34 -8.73
C PHE A 56 -16.96 3.17 -9.70
N VAL A 57 -16.74 3.50 -10.97
CA VAL A 57 -17.83 3.67 -11.97
C VAL A 57 -17.87 2.58 -13.04
N LYS A 58 -16.78 1.85 -13.26
CA LYS A 58 -16.70 0.71 -14.20
C LYS A 58 -16.02 -0.46 -13.53
N ASP A 59 -16.45 -1.66 -13.90
CA ASP A 59 -15.89 -2.91 -13.38
C ASP A 59 -14.38 -2.98 -13.61
N TRP A 60 -13.67 -3.53 -12.64
CA TRP A 60 -12.22 -3.65 -12.64
C TRP A 60 -11.77 -4.95 -11.97
N ILE A 61 -10.86 -5.69 -12.60
CA ILE A 61 -10.31 -6.96 -12.09
C ILE A 61 -11.36 -7.97 -11.58
N GLY A 62 -12.53 -8.01 -12.23
CA GLY A 62 -13.64 -8.89 -11.84
C GLY A 62 -14.52 -8.35 -10.72
N LEU A 63 -14.27 -7.14 -10.21
CA LEU A 63 -15.13 -6.48 -9.24
C LEU A 63 -16.13 -5.57 -9.93
N ASN A 64 -17.40 -5.66 -9.52
CA ASN A 64 -18.48 -4.83 -10.07
C ASN A 64 -18.43 -3.42 -9.46
N ALA A 65 -18.63 -2.43 -10.31
CA ALA A 65 -18.61 -1.03 -9.90
C ALA A 65 -19.80 -0.68 -8.99
N THR A 66 -19.51 -0.05 -7.86
CA THR A 66 -20.50 0.35 -6.85
C THR A 66 -21.16 1.69 -7.14
N LYS A 67 -20.58 2.51 -8.03
CA LYS A 67 -20.94 3.92 -8.26
C LYS A 67 -20.75 4.83 -7.04
N THR A 68 -20.05 4.34 -6.00
CA THR A 68 -19.73 5.09 -4.78
C THR A 68 -18.23 5.43 -4.73
N PHE A 69 -17.84 6.30 -3.81
CA PHE A 69 -16.42 6.52 -3.53
C PHE A 69 -15.82 5.29 -2.87
N CYS A 70 -14.68 4.87 -3.39
CA CYS A 70 -13.89 3.78 -2.84
C CYS A 70 -12.46 4.25 -2.58
N TYR A 71 -11.84 3.59 -1.61
CA TYR A 71 -10.48 3.83 -1.17
C TYR A 71 -9.68 2.56 -1.42
N LEU A 72 -8.74 2.61 -2.36
CA LEU A 72 -7.87 1.48 -2.64
C LEU A 72 -6.49 1.79 -2.03
N ARG A 73 -6.20 1.15 -0.89
CA ARG A 73 -4.90 1.29 -0.24
C ARG A 73 -3.80 0.71 -1.11
N TYR A 74 -2.64 1.35 -1.09
CA TYR A 74 -1.43 0.85 -1.72
C TYR A 74 -0.24 0.90 -0.76
N GLY A 75 0.74 0.04 -1.01
CA GLY A 75 2.10 0.11 -0.49
C GLY A 75 3.07 -0.09 -1.65
N GLU A 76 4.08 0.74 -1.73
CA GLU A 76 5.05 0.72 -2.84
C GLU A 76 6.48 0.79 -2.31
N PHE A 77 7.37 0.09 -3.01
CA PHE A 77 8.81 0.17 -2.84
C PHE A 77 9.44 0.30 -4.23
N HIS A 78 10.31 1.28 -4.39
CA HIS A 78 10.99 1.55 -5.65
C HIS A 78 12.49 1.60 -5.41
N ARG A 79 13.25 0.76 -6.12
CA ARG A 79 14.70 0.86 -6.17
C ARG A 79 15.10 1.90 -7.18
N ILE A 80 15.93 2.86 -6.75
CA ILE A 80 16.32 4.01 -7.54
C ILE A 80 17.79 3.90 -7.94
N GLN A 81 18.06 4.06 -9.21
CA GLN A 81 19.40 4.17 -9.77
C GLN A 81 19.42 5.31 -10.80
N ASP A 82 20.40 6.19 -10.72
CA ASP A 82 20.58 7.32 -11.64
C ASP A 82 19.29 8.18 -11.81
N GLY A 83 18.56 8.36 -10.71
CA GLY A 83 17.32 9.13 -10.69
C GLY A 83 16.11 8.41 -11.32
N GLN A 84 16.24 7.12 -11.66
CA GLN A 84 15.16 6.33 -12.25
C GLN A 84 14.76 5.16 -11.36
N ALA A 85 13.48 4.85 -11.33
CA ALA A 85 12.96 3.63 -10.70
C ALA A 85 13.24 2.44 -11.64
N ILE A 86 14.18 1.58 -11.25
CA ILE A 86 14.59 0.42 -12.04
C ILE A 86 13.89 -0.87 -11.62
N GLU A 87 13.34 -0.88 -10.41
CA GLU A 87 12.57 -1.98 -9.87
C GLU A 87 11.47 -1.44 -8.94
N SER A 88 10.28 -2.05 -8.99
CA SER A 88 9.14 -1.57 -8.23
C SER A 88 8.31 -2.74 -7.70
N TYR A 89 8.04 -2.73 -6.40
CA TYR A 89 7.10 -3.61 -5.73
C TYR A 89 5.87 -2.80 -5.36
N ILE A 90 4.71 -3.16 -5.89
CA ILE A 90 3.47 -2.43 -5.67
C ILE A 90 2.42 -3.42 -5.18
N TYR A 91 1.84 -3.13 -4.03
CA TYR A 91 0.80 -3.92 -3.38
C TYR A 91 -0.46 -3.08 -3.27
N LEU A 92 -1.58 -3.69 -3.62
CA LEU A 92 -2.90 -3.07 -3.54
C LEU A 92 -3.76 -3.87 -2.56
N ASP A 93 -4.49 -3.19 -1.70
CA ASP A 93 -5.44 -3.82 -0.79
C ASP A 93 -6.74 -4.13 -1.53
N ILE A 94 -6.69 -5.15 -2.39
CA ILE A 94 -7.84 -5.64 -3.13
C ILE A 94 -8.91 -6.21 -2.17
N PRO A 95 -8.57 -6.95 -1.09
CA PRO A 95 -9.54 -7.37 -0.09
C PRO A 95 -10.41 -6.23 0.47
N GLU A 96 -9.83 -5.09 0.80
CA GLU A 96 -10.59 -3.92 1.26
C GLU A 96 -11.56 -3.43 0.19
N LEU A 97 -11.13 -3.35 -1.07
CA LEU A 97 -12.00 -2.98 -2.19
C LEU A 97 -13.13 -4.01 -2.39
N MET A 98 -12.84 -5.31 -2.29
CA MET A 98 -13.84 -6.38 -2.36
C MET A 98 -14.91 -6.24 -1.27
N ILE A 99 -14.51 -5.93 -0.04
CA ILE A 99 -15.41 -5.67 1.07
C ILE A 99 -16.28 -4.43 0.77
N ALA A 100 -15.66 -3.34 0.33
CA ALA A 100 -16.37 -2.10 -0.03
C ALA A 100 -17.40 -2.33 -1.16
N CYS A 101 -17.12 -3.26 -2.07
CA CYS A 101 -18.01 -3.66 -3.16
C CYS A 101 -19.03 -4.72 -2.76
N ASN A 102 -19.04 -5.19 -1.52
CA ASN A 102 -19.85 -6.31 -1.02
C ASN A 102 -19.64 -7.61 -1.83
N GLN A 103 -18.39 -7.85 -2.26
CA GLN A 103 -17.99 -9.01 -3.07
C GLN A 103 -16.90 -9.85 -2.37
N TRP A 104 -16.72 -9.67 -1.05
CA TRP A 104 -15.82 -10.50 -0.26
C TRP A 104 -16.37 -11.94 -0.15
N PRO A 105 -15.61 -12.96 -0.54
CA PRO A 105 -16.14 -14.33 -0.63
C PRO A 105 -16.25 -15.04 0.72
N LEU A 106 -15.60 -14.53 1.77
CA LEU A 106 -15.61 -15.17 3.08
C LEU A 106 -16.71 -14.59 3.96
N ASN A 107 -17.36 -15.45 4.75
CA ASN A 107 -18.30 -15.00 5.76
C ASN A 107 -17.57 -14.29 6.89
N MET A 108 -17.83 -13.01 7.07
CA MET A 108 -17.19 -12.18 8.11
C MET A 108 -17.80 -12.41 9.51
N GLY A 109 -18.75 -13.36 9.64
CA GLY A 109 -19.44 -13.63 10.90
C GLY A 109 -20.44 -12.54 11.32
N PRO A 110 -21.30 -12.81 12.34
CA PRO A 110 -22.15 -11.80 12.92
C PRO A 110 -21.34 -10.93 13.89
N GLY A 111 -21.11 -9.69 13.57
CA GLY A 111 -20.49 -8.77 14.52
C GLY A 111 -19.81 -7.55 13.91
N PRO A 112 -19.34 -6.59 14.71
CA PRO A 112 -18.67 -5.38 14.26
C PRO A 112 -17.23 -5.64 13.72
N SER A 113 -16.85 -6.89 13.56
CA SER A 113 -15.57 -7.34 13.03
C SER A 113 -15.45 -7.22 11.49
N ARG A 114 -16.36 -6.53 10.83
CA ARG A 114 -16.05 -5.97 9.51
C ARG A 114 -14.89 -5.03 9.75
N GLY A 115 -13.70 -5.44 9.33
CA GLY A 115 -12.54 -4.58 9.36
C GLY A 115 -12.92 -3.18 8.87
N TYR A 116 -12.25 -2.18 9.38
CA TYR A 116 -12.52 -0.80 9.01
C TYR A 116 -12.43 -0.68 7.49
N THR A 117 -13.60 -0.57 6.84
CA THR A 117 -13.69 -0.36 5.40
C THR A 117 -13.75 1.14 5.14
N GLY A 118 -12.66 1.71 4.67
CA GLY A 118 -12.62 3.12 4.34
C GLY A 118 -11.24 3.74 4.56
N LEU A 119 -11.21 5.06 4.59
CA LEU A 119 -9.97 5.81 4.77
C LEU A 119 -9.45 5.64 6.21
N ILE A 120 -8.35 4.93 6.37
CA ILE A 120 -7.59 4.97 7.62
C ILE A 120 -6.75 6.24 7.60
N PRO A 121 -6.89 7.13 8.58
CA PRO A 121 -6.06 8.33 8.64
C PRO A 121 -4.57 7.95 8.66
N GLY A 122 -3.79 8.63 7.85
CA GLY A 122 -2.33 8.55 7.93
C GLY A 122 -1.82 9.18 9.22
N PRO A 123 -0.52 8.99 9.55
CA PRO A 123 0.09 9.61 10.73
C PRO A 123 -0.08 11.13 10.66
N ALA A 124 -0.29 11.77 11.81
CA ALA A 124 -0.47 13.21 11.89
C ALA A 124 0.76 13.98 11.38
N SER A 125 1.94 13.41 11.59
CA SER A 125 3.22 13.94 11.10
C SER A 125 3.36 13.89 9.58
N ARG A 126 2.70 12.92 8.89
CA ARG A 126 2.83 12.68 7.45
C ARG A 126 4.29 12.72 6.98
N ASP A 127 5.12 11.92 7.65
CA ASP A 127 6.56 11.88 7.46
C ASP A 127 6.94 11.63 5.99
N GLY A 128 7.86 12.46 5.49
CA GLY A 128 8.30 12.45 4.10
C GLY A 128 7.32 13.16 3.14
N VAL A 129 6.03 13.22 3.41
CA VAL A 129 5.06 14.04 2.67
C VAL A 129 5.17 15.49 3.11
N PHE A 130 5.30 15.72 4.42
CA PHE A 130 5.76 16.99 4.97
C PHE A 130 7.22 16.86 5.35
N MET A 131 8.07 17.72 4.80
CA MET A 131 9.50 17.72 5.10
C MET A 131 9.71 18.11 6.57
N VAL A 132 10.17 17.17 7.38
CA VAL A 132 10.63 17.41 8.75
C VAL A 132 12.14 17.18 8.81
N ALA A 133 12.81 17.86 9.74
CA ALA A 133 14.23 17.62 9.95
C ALA A 133 14.45 16.16 10.42
N PRO A 134 15.41 15.43 9.83
CA PRO A 134 15.66 14.05 10.24
C PRO A 134 16.24 14.00 11.66
N ASP A 135 15.77 13.03 12.46
CA ASP A 135 16.39 12.66 13.72
C ASP A 135 17.08 11.28 13.59
N PRO A 136 18.42 11.25 13.37
CA PRO A 136 19.13 9.99 13.21
C PRO A 136 19.10 9.09 14.44
N LYS A 137 18.98 9.66 15.66
CA LYS A 137 18.93 8.86 16.88
C LYS A 137 17.61 8.13 17.00
N GLU A 138 16.51 8.83 16.73
CA GLU A 138 15.18 8.24 16.69
C GLU A 138 15.09 7.19 15.58
N GLY A 139 15.64 7.46 14.41
CA GLY A 139 15.71 6.52 13.30
C GLY A 139 16.45 5.23 13.66
N GLN A 140 17.58 5.32 14.33
CA GLN A 140 18.35 4.14 14.80
C GLN A 140 17.57 3.35 15.87
N LEU A 141 16.90 4.03 16.79
CA LEU A 141 16.07 3.39 17.81
C LEU A 141 14.91 2.63 17.18
N SER A 142 14.20 3.27 16.27
CA SER A 142 13.06 2.67 15.54
C SER A 142 13.51 1.46 14.72
N TYR A 143 14.65 1.57 14.02
CA TYR A 143 15.22 0.46 13.27
C TYR A 143 15.57 -0.74 14.18
N LYS A 144 16.20 -0.47 15.33
CA LYS A 144 16.51 -1.52 16.30
C LYS A 144 15.26 -2.21 16.81
N ILE A 145 14.24 -1.46 17.20
CA ILE A 145 12.96 -2.00 17.68
C ILE A 145 12.31 -2.88 16.60
N ALA A 146 12.25 -2.41 15.36
CA ALA A 146 11.65 -3.13 14.25
C ALA A 146 12.40 -4.44 13.95
N THR A 147 13.74 -4.42 13.92
CA THR A 147 14.55 -5.62 13.68
C THR A 147 14.47 -6.62 14.83
N ASP A 148 14.49 -6.16 16.08
CA ASP A 148 14.31 -7.02 17.27
C ASP A 148 12.93 -7.69 17.25
N MET A 149 11.88 -6.96 16.86
CA MET A 149 10.53 -7.50 16.70
C MET A 149 10.48 -8.59 15.62
N HIS A 150 10.99 -8.31 14.44
CA HIS A 150 10.98 -9.27 13.33
C HIS A 150 11.79 -10.53 13.63
N SER A 151 12.94 -10.39 14.29
CA SER A 151 13.75 -11.56 14.69
C SER A 151 13.02 -12.49 15.66
N LYS A 152 12.24 -11.92 16.57
CA LYS A 152 11.41 -12.69 17.53
C LYS A 152 10.20 -13.34 16.88
N LEU A 153 9.59 -12.68 15.89
CA LEU A 153 8.48 -13.25 15.11
C LEU A 153 8.94 -14.41 14.20
N ALA A 154 10.19 -14.36 13.74
CA ALA A 154 10.77 -15.40 12.90
C ALA A 154 11.18 -16.65 13.69
N THR A 155 11.41 -16.54 15.00
CA THR A 155 11.57 -17.67 15.91
C THR A 155 10.20 -18.03 16.45
N GLU A 156 9.74 -19.28 16.21
CA GLU A 156 8.52 -19.82 16.86
C GLU A 156 8.77 -19.96 18.38
N ASP A 157 8.83 -18.85 19.08
CA ASP A 157 8.88 -18.83 20.53
C ASP A 157 7.45 -19.07 21.03
N GLU A 158 7.20 -20.28 21.59
CA GLU A 158 5.90 -20.65 22.14
C GLU A 158 5.46 -19.79 23.32
N ALA A 159 6.34 -18.95 23.85
CA ALA A 159 6.09 -18.11 25.04
C ALA A 159 4.99 -17.06 24.87
N TRP A 160 4.52 -16.78 23.64
CA TRP A 160 3.43 -15.83 23.38
C TRP A 160 2.07 -16.51 23.10
N ARG A 161 2.01 -17.85 23.07
CA ARG A 161 0.73 -18.56 22.95
C ARG A 161 0.00 -18.53 24.30
N PRO A 162 -1.27 -18.06 24.34
CA PRO A 162 -2.09 -18.06 25.55
C PRO A 162 -2.40 -19.48 26.03
#